data_0ec36c9d40db6213e8f595fa5c0659a4
#
_entry.id   0ec36c9d40db6213e8f595fa5c0659a4
#
_cell.length_a   1.000
_cell.length_b   1.000
_cell.length_c   1.000
_cell.angle_alpha   90.00
_cell.angle_beta   90.00
_cell.angle_gamma   90.00
#
_symmetry.space_group_name_H-M   'P 1'
#
loop_
_entity.id
_entity.type
_entity.pdbx_description
1 polymer ?
#
loop_
_entity_poly.entity_id
_entity_poly.type
_entity_poly.pdbx_seq_one_letter_code
_entity_poly.pdbx_strand_id
1 'polypeptide(L)'
;MHPYASPGYAATLAHVGRPVWVEPWNATMLLRDAPGGAVDAAGPHPYGMPGEGAELEAGMAVLRAAGAVSAVMVADPFQGPAPERLRTAFSLVSPFKTHWAVERSAGPFAPGAYHRRYIRFANRRCRVRAAALRDHLDDWCRLYAGLTRRHGISGLHDYPRAAFAVLAEVEGLRGFLAESGEGEVIGMQLWIDDGHVAYSHLVAASEAGYRARAPYALYAAAIEHFAGRDAIDLGGGAGLADDAADGLSAFKRGFANTSRVAHLCGRVLDEAAYARLSAGHAAGGYFPAYRGPRLSAHLPGRCAGPA
;
A
#
# COMPACT_ATOMS: atom_id res chain seq x y z
N MET A 1 16.04 -2.19 11.11
CA MET A 1 15.44 -2.63 9.81
C MET A 1 14.04 -2.04 9.74
N HIS A 2 13.66 -1.47 8.60
CA HIS A 2 12.30 -0.96 8.41
C HIS A 2 11.27 -2.10 8.47
N PRO A 3 10.12 -1.96 9.16
CA PRO A 3 9.15 -3.05 9.27
C PRO A 3 8.70 -3.60 7.92
N TYR A 4 8.40 -2.76 6.92
CA TYR A 4 8.04 -3.21 5.56
C TYR A 4 9.17 -3.97 4.82
N ALA A 5 10.44 -3.77 5.19
CA ALA A 5 11.57 -4.49 4.63
C ALA A 5 11.75 -5.89 5.24
N SER A 6 11.12 -6.15 6.39
CA SER A 6 11.36 -7.35 7.18
C SER A 6 10.78 -8.62 6.55
N PRO A 7 11.43 -9.79 6.74
CA PRO A 7 10.84 -11.07 6.37
C PRO A 7 9.50 -11.34 7.06
N GLY A 8 9.32 -10.86 8.30
CA GLY A 8 8.07 -10.99 9.05
C GLY A 8 6.92 -10.27 8.36
N TYR A 9 7.15 -9.05 7.86
CA TYR A 9 6.13 -8.35 7.08
C TYR A 9 5.86 -9.05 5.74
N ALA A 10 6.89 -9.45 5.01
CA ALA A 10 6.71 -10.15 3.73
C ALA A 10 5.93 -11.47 3.88
N ALA A 11 6.06 -12.15 5.03
CA ALA A 11 5.27 -13.35 5.33
C ALA A 11 3.76 -13.09 5.42
N THR A 12 3.33 -11.86 5.71
CA THR A 12 1.91 -11.48 5.66
C THR A 12 1.32 -11.57 4.26
N LEU A 13 2.19 -11.53 3.24
CA LEU A 13 1.86 -11.56 1.82
C LEU A 13 2.12 -12.94 1.18
N ALA A 14 2.26 -14.00 1.98
CA ALA A 14 2.51 -15.37 1.48
C ALA A 14 1.43 -15.88 0.50
N HIS A 15 0.22 -15.31 0.55
CA HIS A 15 -0.87 -15.58 -0.41
C HIS A 15 -0.63 -14.92 -1.79
N VAL A 16 0.35 -14.02 -1.89
CA VAL A 16 0.70 -13.28 -3.11
C VAL A 16 1.96 -13.83 -3.75
N GLY A 17 2.93 -14.23 -2.94
CA GLY A 17 4.21 -14.71 -3.43
C GLY A 17 5.13 -15.20 -2.31
N ARG A 18 6.21 -15.84 -2.68
CA ARG A 18 7.22 -16.38 -1.74
C ARG A 18 8.22 -15.28 -1.38
N PRO A 19 8.46 -14.98 -0.10
CA PRO A 19 9.50 -14.04 0.32
C PRO A 19 10.89 -14.46 -0.15
N VAL A 20 11.69 -13.50 -0.61
CA VAL A 20 13.11 -13.63 -0.91
C VAL A 20 13.86 -12.48 -0.27
N TRP A 21 14.89 -12.82 0.53
CA TRP A 21 15.76 -11.83 1.15
C TRP A 21 16.77 -11.31 0.13
N VAL A 22 16.86 -10.01 -0.01
CA VAL A 22 17.78 -9.31 -0.91
C VAL A 22 18.83 -8.61 -0.05
N GLU A 23 19.89 -9.35 0.29
CA GLU A 23 20.95 -8.92 1.20
C GLU A 23 21.48 -7.50 0.89
N PRO A 24 21.85 -7.17 -0.39
CA PRO A 24 22.39 -5.85 -0.73
C PRO A 24 21.39 -4.70 -0.52
N TRP A 25 20.09 -5.00 -0.38
CA TRP A 25 19.05 -4.02 -0.11
C TRP A 25 18.66 -3.97 1.37
N ASN A 26 19.10 -4.96 2.16
CA ASN A 26 18.61 -5.19 3.51
C ASN A 26 17.08 -5.20 3.57
N ALA A 27 16.45 -5.84 2.57
CA ALA A 27 15.01 -5.83 2.37
C ALA A 27 14.52 -7.14 1.75
N THR A 28 13.25 -7.46 2.01
CA THR A 28 12.58 -8.62 1.44
C THR A 28 11.75 -8.21 0.22
N MET A 29 11.84 -9.01 -0.84
CA MET A 29 10.97 -8.95 -2.00
C MET A 29 10.08 -10.21 -2.04
N LEU A 30 9.08 -10.24 -2.92
CA LEU A 30 8.21 -11.38 -3.15
C LEU A 30 8.46 -11.95 -4.54
N LEU A 31 8.76 -13.24 -4.64
CA LEU A 31 8.72 -13.96 -5.92
C LEU A 31 7.30 -14.45 -6.16
N ARG A 32 6.69 -13.99 -7.23
CA ARG A 32 5.31 -14.30 -7.61
C ARG A 32 5.29 -15.16 -8.85
N ASP A 33 4.38 -16.13 -8.90
CA ASP A 33 4.17 -16.93 -10.10
C ASP A 33 3.70 -16.05 -11.25
N ALA A 34 4.25 -16.32 -12.44
CA ALA A 34 3.91 -15.70 -13.71
C ALA A 34 3.52 -16.78 -14.73
N PRO A 35 2.86 -16.43 -15.84
CA PRO A 35 2.46 -17.40 -16.85
C PRO A 35 3.63 -18.26 -17.34
N GLY A 36 3.34 -19.51 -17.73
CA GLY A 36 4.35 -20.43 -18.27
C GLY A 36 5.39 -20.95 -17.27
N GLY A 37 5.09 -20.91 -15.97
CA GLY A 37 5.99 -21.37 -14.92
C GLY A 37 7.15 -20.42 -14.63
N ALA A 38 7.10 -19.20 -15.16
CA ALA A 38 8.05 -18.14 -14.83
C ALA A 38 7.72 -17.52 -13.45
N VAL A 39 8.67 -16.74 -12.92
CA VAL A 39 8.46 -15.95 -11.71
C VAL A 39 8.87 -14.50 -11.94
N ASP A 40 8.23 -13.57 -11.24
CA ASP A 40 8.69 -12.19 -11.16
C ASP A 40 8.91 -11.76 -9.70
N ALA A 41 9.72 -10.73 -9.52
CA ALA A 41 9.94 -10.14 -8.22
C ALA A 41 9.07 -8.89 -8.03
N ALA A 42 8.36 -8.81 -6.91
CA ALA A 42 7.60 -7.62 -6.53
C ALA A 42 8.00 -7.12 -5.16
N GLY A 43 8.01 -5.81 -4.96
CA GLY A 43 8.05 -5.23 -3.62
C GLY A 43 6.82 -5.66 -2.81
N PRO A 44 6.96 -5.86 -1.49
CA PRO A 44 5.80 -5.95 -0.63
C PRO A 44 4.93 -4.70 -0.78
N HIS A 45 3.60 -4.87 -0.68
CA HIS A 45 2.69 -3.72 -0.63
C HIS A 45 2.73 -3.11 0.78
N PRO A 46 2.76 -1.78 0.98
CA PRO A 46 2.68 -0.74 -0.07
C PRO A 46 4.01 -0.41 -0.73
N TYR A 47 5.14 -0.73 -0.13
CA TYR A 47 6.45 -0.31 -0.60
C TYR A 47 7.47 -1.46 -0.69
N GLY A 48 8.30 -1.43 -1.74
CA GLY A 48 9.63 -2.02 -1.67
C GLY A 48 10.56 -1.06 -0.94
N MET A 49 11.33 -1.57 0.01
CA MET A 49 12.10 -0.75 0.95
C MET A 49 13.61 -1.00 0.85
N PRO A 50 14.27 -0.89 -0.33
CA PRO A 50 15.71 -0.75 -0.32
C PRO A 50 16.04 0.55 0.41
N GLY A 51 16.90 0.48 1.43
CA GLY A 51 17.33 1.66 2.16
C GLY A 51 18.14 2.62 1.29
N GLU A 52 18.36 3.84 1.74
CA GLU A 52 19.14 4.84 1.01
C GLU A 52 20.57 4.35 0.70
N GLY A 53 21.19 3.56 1.59
CA GLY A 53 22.52 2.93 1.41
C GLY A 53 22.53 1.67 0.55
N ALA A 54 21.40 1.17 0.02
CA ALA A 54 21.30 -0.09 -0.68
C ALA A 54 22.16 -0.15 -1.95
N GLU A 55 22.83 -1.27 -2.18
CA GLU A 55 23.54 -1.56 -3.44
C GLU A 55 22.53 -2.07 -4.49
N LEU A 56 21.90 -1.13 -5.22
CA LEU A 56 20.73 -1.44 -6.05
C LEU A 56 21.01 -2.48 -7.13
N GLU A 57 22.15 -2.38 -7.83
CA GLU A 57 22.53 -3.35 -8.88
C GLU A 57 22.86 -4.73 -8.32
N ALA A 58 23.53 -4.79 -7.17
CA ALA A 58 23.81 -6.06 -6.51
C ALA A 58 22.52 -6.79 -6.09
N GLY A 59 21.52 -6.04 -5.61
CA GLY A 59 20.20 -6.60 -5.33
C GLY A 59 19.46 -7.11 -6.56
N MET A 60 19.59 -6.43 -7.70
CA MET A 60 19.06 -6.93 -8.98
C MET A 60 19.72 -8.26 -9.41
N ALA A 61 21.02 -8.42 -9.14
CA ALA A 61 21.72 -9.68 -9.39
C ALA A 61 21.16 -10.83 -8.54
N VAL A 62 20.83 -10.58 -7.27
CA VAL A 62 20.18 -11.55 -6.38
C VAL A 62 18.82 -11.99 -6.95
N LEU A 63 17.98 -11.03 -7.38
CA LEU A 63 16.66 -11.34 -7.95
C LEU A 63 16.77 -12.12 -9.26
N ARG A 64 17.75 -11.77 -10.11
CA ARG A 64 18.03 -12.52 -11.34
C ARG A 64 18.49 -13.94 -11.04
N ALA A 65 19.37 -14.12 -10.07
CA ALA A 65 19.81 -15.46 -9.64
C ALA A 65 18.67 -16.29 -9.04
N ALA A 66 17.66 -15.64 -8.44
CA ALA A 66 16.44 -16.28 -7.97
C ALA A 66 15.45 -16.65 -9.10
N GLY A 67 15.79 -16.38 -10.37
CA GLY A 67 14.99 -16.72 -11.55
C GLY A 67 13.92 -15.69 -11.91
N ALA A 68 13.94 -14.50 -11.33
CA ALA A 68 12.95 -13.48 -11.64
C ALA A 68 13.12 -12.91 -13.04
N VAL A 69 12.03 -12.89 -13.83
CA VAL A 69 11.99 -12.32 -15.18
C VAL A 69 11.98 -10.80 -15.16
N SER A 70 11.36 -10.23 -14.17
CA SER A 70 11.33 -8.79 -13.93
C SER A 70 11.25 -8.47 -12.44
N ALA A 71 11.61 -7.25 -12.07
CA ALA A 71 11.44 -6.71 -10.74
C ALA A 71 10.57 -5.44 -10.79
N VAL A 72 9.60 -5.32 -9.88
CA VAL A 72 8.73 -4.15 -9.76
C VAL A 72 8.51 -3.81 -8.28
N MET A 73 8.56 -2.52 -7.95
CA MET A 73 8.21 -2.06 -6.62
C MET A 73 7.70 -0.61 -6.66
N VAL A 74 7.02 -0.20 -5.61
CA VAL A 74 6.80 1.22 -5.32
C VAL A 74 7.85 1.62 -4.29
N ALA A 75 8.67 2.63 -4.62
CA ALA A 75 9.68 3.15 -3.70
C ALA A 75 9.01 4.05 -2.66
N ASP A 76 9.42 3.90 -1.40
CA ASP A 76 8.96 4.75 -0.31
C ASP A 76 9.41 6.21 -0.54
N PRO A 77 8.47 7.18 -0.49
CA PRO A 77 8.82 8.58 -0.74
C PRO A 77 9.46 9.31 0.46
N PHE A 78 9.57 8.64 1.63
CA PHE A 78 10.09 9.27 2.86
C PHE A 78 11.51 8.81 3.19
N GLN A 79 11.82 7.53 3.06
CA GLN A 79 13.07 6.92 3.47
C GLN A 79 13.74 6.09 2.37
N GLY A 80 13.10 5.98 1.20
CA GLY A 80 13.65 5.29 0.04
C GLY A 80 14.71 6.12 -0.69
N PRO A 81 15.48 5.49 -1.59
CA PRO A 81 16.43 6.20 -2.44
C PRO A 81 15.73 7.24 -3.33
N ALA A 82 16.40 8.38 -3.54
CA ALA A 82 15.90 9.41 -4.45
C ALA A 82 15.69 8.88 -5.88
N PRO A 83 14.76 9.46 -6.67
CA PRO A 83 14.46 8.97 -8.02
C PRO A 83 15.68 8.89 -8.94
N GLU A 84 16.64 9.82 -8.81
CA GLU A 84 17.89 9.85 -9.58
C GLU A 84 18.73 8.61 -9.30
N ARG A 85 18.81 8.20 -8.04
CA ARG A 85 19.51 6.98 -7.63
C ARG A 85 18.77 5.72 -8.06
N LEU A 86 17.44 5.70 -7.98
CA LEU A 86 16.64 4.58 -8.48
C LEU A 86 16.86 4.34 -9.96
N ARG A 87 17.02 5.40 -10.78
CA ARG A 87 17.31 5.29 -12.22
C ARG A 87 18.65 4.65 -12.55
N THR A 88 19.57 4.52 -11.60
CA THR A 88 20.83 3.78 -11.85
C THR A 88 20.62 2.27 -11.96
N ALA A 89 19.53 1.73 -11.38
CA ALA A 89 19.27 0.29 -11.35
C ALA A 89 17.91 -0.10 -11.97
N PHE A 90 16.96 0.82 -12.08
CA PHE A 90 15.65 0.58 -12.67
C PHE A 90 15.51 1.31 -14.00
N SER A 91 15.10 0.59 -15.05
CA SER A 91 14.84 1.18 -16.36
C SER A 91 13.52 1.97 -16.42
N LEU A 92 12.58 1.66 -15.53
CA LEU A 92 11.36 2.41 -15.30
C LEU A 92 11.41 3.04 -13.91
N VAL A 93 11.36 4.37 -13.82
CA VAL A 93 11.12 5.12 -12.58
C VAL A 93 10.16 6.25 -12.94
N SER A 94 8.90 6.09 -12.58
CA SER A 94 7.84 7.04 -12.93
C SER A 94 7.04 7.44 -11.69
N PRO A 95 6.53 8.69 -11.62
CA PRO A 95 5.54 9.07 -10.63
C PRO A 95 4.37 8.08 -10.64
N PHE A 96 3.94 7.66 -9.46
CA PHE A 96 2.89 6.66 -9.33
C PHE A 96 1.70 7.14 -8.51
N LYS A 97 1.97 7.61 -7.29
CA LYS A 97 0.93 8.08 -6.36
C LYS A 97 1.40 9.29 -5.58
N THR A 98 0.52 10.27 -5.45
CA THR A 98 0.67 11.35 -4.48
C THR A 98 0.27 10.86 -3.10
N HIS A 99 1.20 10.84 -2.16
CA HIS A 99 0.99 10.53 -0.75
C HIS A 99 0.78 11.81 0.04
N TRP A 100 -0.33 11.89 0.76
CA TRP A 100 -0.64 12.98 1.66
C TRP A 100 0.04 12.73 3.00
N ALA A 101 0.68 13.73 3.57
CA ALA A 101 1.46 13.57 4.79
C ALA A 101 1.34 14.74 5.75
N VAL A 102 1.67 14.46 7.02
CA VAL A 102 1.97 15.48 8.02
C VAL A 102 3.46 15.41 8.30
N GLU A 103 4.22 16.43 7.92
CA GLU A 103 5.65 16.53 8.19
C GLU A 103 5.92 17.66 9.17
N ARG A 104 6.77 17.39 10.14
CA ARG A 104 7.18 18.37 11.16
C ARG A 104 7.91 19.56 10.52
N SER A 105 8.73 19.28 9.51
CA SER A 105 9.48 20.29 8.76
C SER A 105 8.60 21.24 7.95
N ALA A 106 7.39 20.83 7.58
CA ALA A 106 6.42 21.67 6.86
C ALA A 106 5.63 22.61 7.78
N GLY A 107 5.94 22.62 9.08
CA GLY A 107 5.33 23.51 10.07
C GLY A 107 4.14 22.89 10.81
N PRO A 108 3.48 23.69 11.66
CA PRO A 108 2.38 23.21 12.50
C PRO A 108 1.23 22.67 11.64
N PHE A 109 0.71 21.52 12.03
CA PHE A 109 -0.44 20.92 11.38
C PHE A 109 -1.72 21.19 12.19
N ALA A 110 -2.79 21.54 11.48
CA ALA A 110 -4.16 21.55 12.00
C ALA A 110 -5.14 21.15 10.90
N PRO A 111 -6.07 20.21 11.17
CA PRO A 111 -7.08 19.83 10.21
C PRO A 111 -7.91 21.03 9.74
N GLY A 112 -8.32 21.03 8.47
CA GLY A 112 -9.21 22.06 7.93
C GLY A 112 -10.57 22.15 8.67
N ALA A 113 -11.30 23.24 8.51
CA ALA A 113 -12.56 23.47 9.23
C ALA A 113 -13.59 22.35 9.04
N TYR A 114 -13.68 21.80 7.82
CA TYR A 114 -14.53 20.67 7.50
C TYR A 114 -14.15 19.42 8.32
N HIS A 115 -12.86 19.06 8.36
CA HIS A 115 -12.36 17.93 9.13
C HIS A 115 -12.56 18.13 10.64
N ARG A 116 -12.26 19.31 11.17
CA ARG A 116 -12.50 19.62 12.59
C ARG A 116 -13.97 19.43 12.98
N ARG A 117 -14.92 19.80 12.09
CA ARG A 117 -16.36 19.56 12.32
C ARG A 117 -16.65 18.07 12.44
N TYR A 118 -16.13 17.23 11.51
CA TYR A 118 -16.41 15.79 11.52
C TYR A 118 -15.66 15.05 12.63
N ILE A 119 -14.47 15.49 13.02
CA ILE A 119 -13.77 14.97 14.19
C ILE A 119 -14.63 15.20 15.45
N ARG A 120 -15.11 16.44 15.67
CA ARG A 120 -16.00 16.73 16.81
C ARG A 120 -17.31 15.93 16.77
N PHE A 121 -17.86 15.71 15.57
CA PHE A 121 -19.05 14.89 15.39
C PHE A 121 -18.79 13.43 15.77
N ALA A 122 -17.67 12.86 15.31
CA ALA A 122 -17.28 11.49 15.59
C ALA A 122 -16.99 11.26 17.07
N ASN A 123 -16.22 12.16 17.71
CA ASN A 123 -15.86 12.07 19.14
C ASN A 123 -17.07 12.11 20.11
N ARG A 124 -18.24 12.54 19.65
CA ARG A 124 -19.49 12.44 20.40
C ARG A 124 -20.24 11.12 20.19
N ARG A 125 -19.81 10.28 19.24
CA ARG A 125 -20.50 9.05 18.82
C ARG A 125 -19.68 7.80 18.96
N CYS A 126 -18.37 7.93 19.04
CA CYS A 126 -17.47 6.81 19.27
C CYS A 126 -16.26 7.28 20.11
N ARG A 127 -15.69 6.35 20.83
CA ARG A 127 -14.45 6.51 21.58
C ARG A 127 -13.33 5.82 20.80
N VAL A 128 -12.22 6.55 20.58
CA VAL A 128 -11.03 5.98 19.96
C VAL A 128 -9.98 5.68 21.03
N ARG A 129 -9.32 4.53 20.91
CA ARG A 129 -8.17 4.16 21.73
C ARG A 129 -7.16 3.35 20.93
N ALA A 130 -5.91 3.33 21.40
CA ALA A 130 -4.91 2.38 20.91
C ALA A 130 -5.31 0.95 21.30
N ALA A 131 -5.06 -0.01 20.42
CA ALA A 131 -5.36 -1.42 20.64
C ALA A 131 -4.42 -2.30 19.79
N ALA A 132 -3.96 -3.41 20.34
CA ALA A 132 -3.17 -4.36 19.58
C ALA A 132 -4.07 -5.19 18.65
N LEU A 133 -3.63 -5.40 17.41
CA LEU A 133 -4.40 -6.18 16.43
C LEU A 133 -4.68 -7.60 16.93
N ARG A 134 -3.73 -8.23 17.63
CA ARG A 134 -3.87 -9.59 18.17
C ARG A 134 -5.09 -9.76 19.09
N ASP A 135 -5.42 -8.73 19.86
CA ASP A 135 -6.52 -8.75 20.83
C ASP A 135 -7.88 -8.50 20.16
N HIS A 136 -7.89 -8.00 18.92
CA HIS A 136 -9.07 -7.61 18.15
C HIS A 136 -9.09 -8.20 16.73
N LEU A 137 -8.45 -9.36 16.54
CA LEU A 137 -8.28 -9.97 15.22
C LEU A 137 -9.64 -10.30 14.55
N ASP A 138 -10.61 -10.78 15.33
CA ASP A 138 -11.93 -11.12 14.81
C ASP A 138 -12.73 -9.87 14.43
N ASP A 139 -12.66 -8.81 15.24
CA ASP A 139 -13.25 -7.51 14.90
C ASP A 139 -12.63 -6.94 13.63
N TRP A 140 -11.30 -6.99 13.51
CA TRP A 140 -10.61 -6.55 12.32
C TRP A 140 -11.05 -7.31 11.08
N CYS A 141 -11.05 -8.65 11.13
CA CYS A 141 -11.47 -9.48 10.00
C CYS A 141 -12.93 -9.21 9.60
N ARG A 142 -13.83 -9.02 10.55
CA ARG A 142 -15.22 -8.64 10.30
C ARG A 142 -15.34 -7.29 9.58
N LEU A 143 -14.62 -6.28 10.05
CA LEU A 143 -14.61 -4.95 9.46
C LEU A 143 -13.99 -4.98 8.06
N TYR A 144 -12.86 -5.67 7.88
CA TYR A 144 -12.16 -5.77 6.61
C TYR A 144 -12.99 -6.52 5.56
N ALA A 145 -13.66 -7.60 5.93
CA ALA A 145 -14.60 -8.29 5.06
C ALA A 145 -15.78 -7.38 4.62
N GLY A 146 -16.21 -6.47 5.47
CA GLY A 146 -17.18 -5.43 5.11
C GLY A 146 -16.63 -4.45 4.08
N LEU A 147 -15.36 -4.04 4.24
CA LEU A 147 -14.66 -3.16 3.31
C LEU A 147 -14.48 -3.82 1.94
N THR A 148 -13.98 -5.08 1.90
CA THR A 148 -13.74 -5.80 0.65
C THR A 148 -15.04 -5.99 -0.14
N ARG A 149 -16.14 -6.37 0.51
CA ARG A 149 -17.45 -6.48 -0.14
C ARG A 149 -17.95 -5.14 -0.68
N ARG A 150 -17.81 -4.05 0.08
CA ARG A 150 -18.29 -2.71 -0.31
C ARG A 150 -17.58 -2.18 -1.55
N HIS A 151 -16.27 -2.42 -1.67
CA HIS A 151 -15.43 -1.84 -2.71
C HIS A 151 -15.01 -2.83 -3.80
N GLY A 152 -15.49 -4.09 -3.75
CA GLY A 152 -15.11 -5.12 -4.71
C GLY A 152 -13.60 -5.42 -4.70
N ILE A 153 -12.97 -5.33 -3.51
CA ILE A 153 -11.52 -5.57 -3.37
C ILE A 153 -11.23 -7.06 -3.61
N SER A 154 -10.24 -7.31 -4.45
CA SER A 154 -9.80 -8.67 -4.80
C SER A 154 -8.29 -8.71 -5.06
N GLY A 155 -7.74 -9.90 -5.24
CA GLY A 155 -6.33 -10.11 -5.58
C GLY A 155 -5.39 -9.76 -4.42
N LEU A 156 -4.37 -8.97 -4.66
CA LEU A 156 -3.32 -8.61 -3.69
C LEU A 156 -3.86 -8.09 -2.35
N HIS A 157 -4.97 -7.37 -2.39
CA HIS A 157 -5.58 -6.74 -1.21
C HIS A 157 -6.68 -7.58 -0.57
N ASP A 158 -6.94 -8.80 -1.04
CA ASP A 158 -7.86 -9.74 -0.41
C ASP A 158 -7.11 -10.59 0.62
N TYR A 159 -6.78 -9.96 1.75
CA TYR A 159 -6.00 -10.59 2.82
C TYR A 159 -6.80 -11.67 3.53
N PRO A 160 -6.31 -12.93 3.56
CA PRO A 160 -6.91 -13.96 4.39
C PRO A 160 -6.66 -13.69 5.88
N ARG A 161 -7.51 -14.24 6.77
CA ARG A 161 -7.36 -14.12 8.23
C ARG A 161 -5.95 -14.49 8.72
N ALA A 162 -5.35 -15.52 8.13
CA ALA A 162 -3.99 -15.96 8.48
C ALA A 162 -2.94 -14.85 8.23
N ALA A 163 -3.10 -14.06 7.15
CA ALA A 163 -2.22 -12.92 6.88
C ALA A 163 -2.31 -11.86 7.98
N PHE A 164 -3.51 -11.58 8.49
CA PHE A 164 -3.69 -10.63 9.60
C PHE A 164 -3.15 -11.18 10.93
N ALA A 165 -3.21 -12.49 11.16
CA ALA A 165 -2.58 -13.10 12.33
C ALA A 165 -1.05 -12.93 12.29
N VAL A 166 -0.43 -13.12 11.13
CA VAL A 166 1.01 -12.86 10.94
C VAL A 166 1.31 -11.36 11.07
N LEU A 167 0.47 -10.50 10.48
CA LEU A 167 0.63 -9.04 10.58
C LEU A 167 0.60 -8.56 12.04
N ALA A 168 -0.20 -9.18 12.89
CA ALA A 168 -0.32 -8.83 14.31
C ALA A 168 1.01 -9.00 15.09
N GLU A 169 1.94 -9.81 14.57
CA GLU A 169 3.26 -10.07 15.16
C GLU A 169 4.37 -9.20 14.54
N VAL A 170 4.06 -8.38 13.53
CA VAL A 170 5.04 -7.51 12.89
C VAL A 170 5.46 -6.39 13.85
N GLU A 171 6.76 -6.28 14.09
CA GLU A 171 7.31 -5.19 14.88
C GLU A 171 6.96 -3.83 14.23
N GLY A 172 6.61 -2.86 15.06
CA GLY A 172 6.17 -1.54 14.59
C GLY A 172 4.69 -1.46 14.19
N LEU A 173 3.94 -2.58 14.17
CA LEU A 173 2.49 -2.49 13.98
C LEU A 173 1.83 -1.77 15.18
N ARG A 174 0.99 -0.79 14.88
CA ARG A 174 0.17 -0.05 15.84
C ARG A 174 -1.28 -0.06 15.38
N GLY A 175 -2.20 -0.33 16.28
CA GLY A 175 -3.63 -0.34 16.00
C GLY A 175 -4.37 0.74 16.78
N PHE A 176 -5.42 1.25 16.18
CA PHE A 176 -6.42 2.11 16.83
C PHE A 176 -7.78 1.53 16.51
N LEU A 177 -8.68 1.55 17.49
CA LEU A 177 -10.06 1.16 17.28
C LEU A 177 -11.02 2.26 17.74
N ALA A 178 -12.19 2.30 17.12
CA ALA A 178 -13.31 3.14 17.47
C ALA A 178 -14.46 2.27 17.99
N GLU A 179 -14.89 2.51 19.22
CA GLU A 179 -16.01 1.84 19.88
C GLU A 179 -17.23 2.75 19.89
N SER A 180 -18.41 2.19 19.64
CA SER A 180 -19.69 2.86 19.82
C SER A 180 -20.00 3.10 21.32
N GLY A 181 -21.05 3.86 21.63
CA GLY A 181 -21.51 4.03 23.00
C GLY A 181 -21.98 2.72 23.68
N GLU A 182 -22.22 1.68 22.89
CA GLU A 182 -22.64 0.34 23.35
C GLU A 182 -21.46 -0.62 23.48
N GLY A 183 -20.22 -0.16 23.21
CA GLY A 183 -18.99 -0.95 23.29
C GLY A 183 -18.71 -1.80 22.04
N GLU A 184 -19.47 -1.65 20.95
CA GLU A 184 -19.18 -2.35 19.70
C GLU A 184 -17.98 -1.71 18.98
N VAL A 185 -17.05 -2.52 18.47
CA VAL A 185 -15.96 -2.07 17.59
C VAL A 185 -16.53 -1.76 16.19
N ILE A 186 -16.66 -0.47 15.88
CA ILE A 186 -17.27 0.03 14.64
C ILE A 186 -16.25 0.52 13.60
N GLY A 187 -14.97 0.58 13.97
CA GLY A 187 -13.89 0.90 13.04
C GLY A 187 -12.53 0.60 13.65
N MET A 188 -11.57 0.26 12.79
CA MET A 188 -10.18 0.06 13.18
C MET A 188 -9.24 0.63 12.12
N GLN A 189 -8.05 1.02 12.55
CA GLN A 189 -6.97 1.50 11.69
C GLN A 189 -5.64 0.89 12.14
N LEU A 190 -4.86 0.42 11.18
CA LEU A 190 -3.54 -0.17 11.38
C LEU A 190 -2.48 0.76 10.80
N TRP A 191 -1.39 0.91 11.52
CA TRP A 191 -0.24 1.73 11.15
C TRP A 191 1.04 0.91 11.27
N ILE A 192 2.01 1.23 10.44
CA ILE A 192 3.40 0.78 10.61
C ILE A 192 4.23 1.97 11.07
N ASP A 193 4.87 1.84 12.22
CA ASP A 193 5.69 2.86 12.86
C ASP A 193 7.13 2.34 12.99
N ASP A 194 8.07 2.98 12.31
CA ASP A 194 9.47 2.61 12.36
C ASP A 194 10.30 3.48 13.33
N GLY A 195 9.63 4.38 14.04
CA GLY A 195 10.25 5.32 14.96
C GLY A 195 10.55 6.70 14.35
N HIS A 196 10.67 6.82 13.03
CA HIS A 196 10.87 8.07 12.29
C HIS A 196 9.62 8.46 11.52
N VAL A 197 9.04 7.54 10.78
CA VAL A 197 7.82 7.74 9.99
C VAL A 197 6.74 6.77 10.44
N ALA A 198 5.51 7.26 10.58
CA ALA A 198 4.33 6.44 10.81
C ALA A 198 3.52 6.35 9.51
N TYR A 199 3.27 5.14 9.03
CA TYR A 199 2.56 4.87 7.77
C TYR A 199 1.16 4.35 8.04
N SER A 200 0.13 5.04 7.52
CA SER A 200 -1.24 4.55 7.51
C SER A 200 -1.34 3.32 6.61
N HIS A 201 -1.44 2.13 7.22
CA HIS A 201 -1.37 0.88 6.50
C HIS A 201 -2.72 0.41 5.97
N LEU A 202 -3.67 0.16 6.88
CA LEU A 202 -5.02 -0.28 6.52
C LEU A 202 -6.06 0.39 7.45
N VAL A 203 -7.25 0.66 6.91
CA VAL A 203 -8.38 1.18 7.68
C VAL A 203 -9.67 0.51 7.23
N ALA A 204 -10.50 0.10 8.18
CA ALA A 204 -11.81 -0.46 7.91
C ALA A 204 -12.83 0.05 8.93
N ALA A 205 -14.07 0.25 8.47
CA ALA A 205 -15.18 0.66 9.33
C ALA A 205 -16.47 -0.04 8.89
N SER A 206 -17.33 -0.35 9.85
CA SER A 206 -18.68 -0.85 9.61
C SER A 206 -19.58 0.28 9.09
N GLU A 207 -20.80 -0.05 8.68
CA GLU A 207 -21.80 0.97 8.33
C GLU A 207 -22.10 1.91 9.51
N ALA A 208 -22.17 1.37 10.73
CA ALA A 208 -22.31 2.17 11.94
C ALA A 208 -21.11 3.12 12.11
N GLY A 209 -19.89 2.63 11.87
CA GLY A 209 -18.66 3.44 11.88
C GLY A 209 -18.68 4.57 10.84
N TYR A 210 -19.15 4.31 9.62
CA TYR A 210 -19.30 5.37 8.61
C TYR A 210 -20.37 6.39 9.01
N ARG A 211 -21.51 5.95 9.55
CA ARG A 211 -22.55 6.87 10.08
C ARG A 211 -22.02 7.71 11.24
N ALA A 212 -21.21 7.12 12.12
CA ALA A 212 -20.56 7.82 13.22
C ALA A 212 -19.38 8.70 12.79
N ARG A 213 -18.95 8.62 11.52
CA ARG A 213 -17.73 9.28 11.02
C ARG A 213 -16.46 8.80 11.72
N ALA A 214 -16.41 7.55 12.19
CA ALA A 214 -15.29 6.97 12.93
C ALA A 214 -13.93 7.14 12.24
N PRO A 215 -13.76 7.06 10.89
CA PRO A 215 -12.48 7.33 10.25
C PRO A 215 -11.89 8.71 10.58
N TYR A 216 -12.71 9.76 10.76
CA TYR A 216 -12.21 11.09 11.14
C TYR A 216 -11.61 11.10 12.56
N ALA A 217 -12.23 10.39 13.50
CA ALA A 217 -11.71 10.27 14.87
C ALA A 217 -10.46 9.39 14.91
N LEU A 218 -10.43 8.28 14.15
CA LEU A 218 -9.28 7.38 14.06
C LEU A 218 -8.04 8.10 13.53
N TYR A 219 -8.15 8.81 12.39
CA TYR A 219 -7.04 9.57 11.83
C TYR A 219 -6.59 10.69 12.76
N ALA A 220 -7.51 11.42 13.39
CA ALA A 220 -7.16 12.48 14.34
C ALA A 220 -6.37 11.94 15.54
N ALA A 221 -6.83 10.82 16.13
CA ALA A 221 -6.16 10.19 17.27
C ALA A 221 -4.78 9.61 16.90
N ALA A 222 -4.67 9.00 15.71
CA ALA A 222 -3.40 8.47 15.23
C ALA A 222 -2.38 9.60 14.94
N ILE A 223 -2.79 10.68 14.29
CA ILE A 223 -1.93 11.85 14.03
C ILE A 223 -1.43 12.46 15.34
N GLU A 224 -2.30 12.58 16.34
CA GLU A 224 -1.92 13.05 17.67
C GLU A 224 -0.92 12.10 18.34
N HIS A 225 -1.15 10.78 18.26
CA HIS A 225 -0.27 9.76 18.81
C HIS A 225 1.13 9.81 18.18
N PHE A 226 1.20 9.99 16.86
CA PHE A 226 2.45 10.04 16.10
C PHE A 226 3.05 11.44 15.95
N ALA A 227 2.56 12.45 16.67
CA ALA A 227 3.01 13.84 16.53
C ALA A 227 4.53 14.02 16.76
N GLY A 228 5.18 13.08 17.46
CA GLY A 228 6.63 13.06 17.67
C GLY A 228 7.46 12.52 16.49
N ARG A 229 6.83 11.97 15.43
CA ARG A 229 7.53 11.44 14.26
C ARG A 229 7.95 12.58 13.32
N ASP A 230 8.97 12.33 12.49
CA ASP A 230 9.43 13.28 11.47
C ASP A 230 8.37 13.46 10.40
N ALA A 231 7.69 12.36 10.03
CA ALA A 231 6.56 12.35 9.11
C ALA A 231 5.49 11.34 9.51
N ILE A 232 4.25 11.62 9.09
CA ILE A 232 3.10 10.72 9.19
C ILE A 232 2.55 10.58 7.78
N ASP A 233 2.78 9.44 7.15
CA ASP A 233 2.27 9.12 5.82
C ASP A 233 0.81 8.64 5.91
N LEU A 234 -0.10 9.41 5.36
CA LEU A 234 -1.52 9.06 5.28
C LEU A 234 -1.82 8.19 4.05
N GLY A 235 -0.83 8.02 3.16
CA GLY A 235 -0.94 7.26 1.91
C GLY A 235 -1.61 8.02 0.76
N GLY A 236 -1.68 7.35 -0.39
CA GLY A 236 -2.30 7.89 -1.60
C GLY A 236 -3.81 7.68 -1.68
N GLY A 237 -4.41 8.08 -2.80
CA GLY A 237 -5.80 7.86 -3.15
C GLY A 237 -6.14 6.42 -3.52
N ALA A 238 -7.40 6.16 -3.86
CA ALA A 238 -7.89 4.83 -4.23
C ALA A 238 -7.45 4.41 -5.65
N GLY A 239 -7.47 3.10 -5.90
CA GLY A 239 -7.19 2.52 -7.22
C GLY A 239 -5.76 2.73 -7.71
N LEU A 240 -5.51 2.51 -9.01
CA LEU A 240 -4.18 2.65 -9.63
C LEU A 240 -3.92 4.07 -10.15
N ALA A 241 -4.95 4.80 -10.58
CA ALA A 241 -4.79 6.17 -11.06
C ALA A 241 -4.48 7.13 -9.91
N ASP A 242 -3.62 8.11 -10.14
CA ASP A 242 -3.36 9.20 -9.19
C ASP A 242 -4.37 10.34 -9.46
N ASP A 243 -5.58 10.17 -8.95
CA ASP A 243 -6.67 11.13 -9.08
C ASP A 243 -6.82 11.95 -7.79
N ALA A 244 -6.43 13.21 -7.85
CA ALA A 244 -6.57 14.14 -6.73
C ALA A 244 -8.03 14.48 -6.39
N ALA A 245 -8.98 14.18 -7.28
CA ALA A 245 -10.41 14.40 -7.08
C ALA A 245 -11.12 13.20 -6.40
N ASP A 246 -10.44 12.04 -6.29
CA ASP A 246 -11.03 10.90 -5.60
C ASP A 246 -11.31 11.21 -4.12
N GLY A 247 -12.41 10.63 -3.61
CA GLY A 247 -12.89 10.92 -2.25
C GLY A 247 -11.89 10.57 -1.14
N LEU A 248 -11.03 9.53 -1.34
CA LEU A 248 -10.01 9.15 -0.37
C LEU A 248 -8.84 10.12 -0.38
N SER A 249 -8.39 10.58 -1.56
CA SER A 249 -7.41 11.67 -1.71
C SER A 249 -7.89 12.95 -1.03
N ALA A 250 -9.14 13.36 -1.30
CA ALA A 250 -9.73 14.54 -0.69
C ALA A 250 -9.83 14.43 0.85
N PHE A 251 -10.17 13.23 1.36
CA PHE A 251 -10.19 12.95 2.79
C PHE A 251 -8.79 13.07 3.41
N LYS A 252 -7.77 12.41 2.85
CA LYS A 252 -6.40 12.42 3.37
C LYS A 252 -5.77 13.82 3.29
N ARG A 253 -5.98 14.54 2.18
CA ARG A 253 -5.53 15.92 2.00
C ARG A 253 -6.01 16.85 3.11
N GLY A 254 -7.21 16.64 3.64
CA GLY A 254 -7.74 17.45 4.74
C GLY A 254 -7.06 17.21 6.09
N PHE A 255 -6.26 16.15 6.20
CA PHE A 255 -5.40 15.82 7.33
C PHE A 255 -3.91 16.05 7.05
N ALA A 256 -3.53 16.63 5.92
CA ALA A 256 -2.14 16.78 5.52
C ALA A 256 -1.69 18.23 5.57
N ASN A 257 -0.41 18.47 5.78
CA ASN A 257 0.25 19.77 5.58
C ASN A 257 1.24 19.74 4.40
N THR A 258 1.50 18.55 3.84
CA THR A 258 2.38 18.36 2.69
C THR A 258 1.98 17.12 1.87
N SER A 259 2.67 16.88 0.78
CA SER A 259 2.56 15.67 -0.02
C SER A 259 3.90 15.25 -0.59
N ARG A 260 4.07 13.96 -0.85
CA ARG A 260 5.23 13.39 -1.55
C ARG A 260 4.78 12.45 -2.65
N VAL A 261 5.60 12.30 -3.69
CA VAL A 261 5.29 11.40 -4.81
C VAL A 261 6.04 10.09 -4.62
N ALA A 262 5.30 8.99 -4.48
CA ALA A 262 5.85 7.65 -4.54
C ALA A 262 6.09 7.27 -6.01
N HIS A 263 7.18 6.56 -6.29
CA HIS A 263 7.58 6.19 -7.65
C HIS A 263 7.42 4.70 -7.88
N LEU A 264 6.80 4.35 -9.01
CA LEU A 264 6.83 2.97 -9.52
C LEU A 264 8.18 2.73 -10.18
N CYS A 265 8.87 1.69 -9.73
CA CYS A 265 10.18 1.28 -10.23
C CYS A 265 10.06 -0.10 -10.87
N GLY A 266 10.59 -0.26 -12.08
CA GLY A 266 10.54 -1.52 -12.80
C GLY A 266 11.83 -1.80 -13.56
N ARG A 267 12.21 -3.09 -13.64
CA ARG A 267 13.34 -3.56 -14.44
C ARG A 267 13.05 -4.94 -15.02
N VAL A 268 13.37 -5.12 -16.29
CA VAL A 268 13.43 -6.44 -16.93
C VAL A 268 14.76 -7.09 -16.54
N LEU A 269 14.73 -8.35 -16.10
CA LEU A 269 15.88 -9.12 -15.67
C LEU A 269 16.25 -10.22 -16.66
N ASP A 270 15.27 -10.74 -17.41
CA ASP A 270 15.42 -11.68 -18.53
C ASP A 270 14.59 -11.16 -19.71
N GLU A 271 15.26 -10.53 -20.68
CA GLU A 271 14.63 -9.90 -21.86
C GLU A 271 13.87 -10.92 -22.72
N ALA A 272 14.43 -12.11 -22.92
CA ALA A 272 13.82 -13.12 -23.77
C ALA A 272 12.56 -13.70 -23.15
N ALA A 273 12.58 -14.00 -21.85
CA ALA A 273 11.41 -14.47 -21.12
C ALA A 273 10.35 -13.36 -21.01
N TYR A 274 10.77 -12.14 -20.75
CA TYR A 274 9.85 -10.98 -20.66
C TYR A 274 9.12 -10.73 -21.97
N ALA A 275 9.85 -10.77 -23.11
CA ALA A 275 9.24 -10.59 -24.43
C ALA A 275 8.20 -11.68 -24.74
N ARG A 276 8.52 -12.96 -24.42
CA ARG A 276 7.56 -14.08 -24.60
C ARG A 276 6.31 -13.90 -23.75
N LEU A 277 6.46 -13.53 -22.48
CA LEU A 277 5.34 -13.35 -21.55
C LEU A 277 4.47 -12.16 -21.93
N SER A 278 5.09 -11.10 -22.43
CA SER A 278 4.40 -9.85 -22.80
C SER A 278 3.73 -9.90 -24.16
N ALA A 279 3.94 -10.96 -24.94
CA ALA A 279 3.30 -11.14 -26.25
C ALA A 279 1.76 -11.10 -26.12
N GLY A 280 1.11 -10.20 -26.88
CA GLY A 280 -0.34 -10.00 -26.84
C GLY A 280 -0.84 -9.12 -25.67
N HIS A 281 0.06 -8.48 -24.94
CA HIS A 281 -0.29 -7.43 -23.98
C HIS A 281 -0.03 -6.03 -24.56
N ALA A 282 -0.78 -5.03 -24.07
CA ALA A 282 -0.59 -3.65 -24.51
C ALA A 282 0.81 -3.14 -24.14
N ALA A 283 1.51 -2.55 -25.09
CA ALA A 283 2.74 -1.84 -24.82
C ALA A 283 2.42 -0.52 -24.10
N GLY A 284 2.94 -0.35 -22.89
CA GLY A 284 2.78 0.86 -22.10
C GLY A 284 1.64 0.82 -21.07
N GLY A 285 1.77 1.64 -20.04
CA GLY A 285 0.77 1.84 -19.00
C GLY A 285 0.76 0.81 -17.86
N TYR A 286 1.40 -0.34 -17.98
CA TYR A 286 1.49 -1.35 -16.92
C TYR A 286 2.86 -2.03 -16.90
N PHE A 287 3.44 -2.19 -15.72
CA PHE A 287 4.69 -2.93 -15.58
C PHE A 287 4.58 -3.95 -14.43
N PRO A 288 5.01 -5.22 -14.67
CA PRO A 288 5.38 -5.78 -15.96
C PRO A 288 4.16 -5.93 -16.91
N ALA A 289 4.38 -5.79 -18.20
CA ALA A 289 3.32 -5.74 -19.22
C ALA A 289 2.41 -6.97 -19.20
N TYR A 290 2.96 -8.16 -18.97
CA TYR A 290 2.22 -9.42 -18.93
C TYR A 290 1.26 -9.57 -17.73
N ARG A 291 1.28 -8.65 -16.78
CA ARG A 291 0.28 -8.55 -15.69
C ARG A 291 -0.82 -7.53 -15.97
N GLY A 292 -0.65 -6.76 -17.02
CA GLY A 292 -1.66 -5.82 -17.52
C GLY A 292 -2.75 -6.51 -18.34
N PRO A 293 -3.76 -5.76 -18.78
CA PRO A 293 -4.81 -6.29 -19.64
C PRO A 293 -4.24 -6.78 -20.97
N ARG A 294 -4.76 -7.91 -21.48
CA ARG A 294 -4.46 -8.38 -22.82
C ARG A 294 -5.12 -7.47 -23.85
N LEU A 295 -4.47 -7.29 -24.99
CA LEU A 295 -5.10 -6.69 -26.16
C LEU A 295 -6.28 -7.60 -26.57
N SER A 296 -7.52 -7.09 -26.51
CA SER A 296 -8.66 -7.78 -27.07
C SER A 296 -8.41 -7.97 -28.55
N ALA A 297 -8.41 -9.23 -29.04
CA ALA A 297 -8.48 -9.47 -30.46
C ALA A 297 -9.77 -8.80 -30.97
N HIS A 298 -9.62 -7.75 -31.74
CA HIS A 298 -10.76 -7.18 -32.49
C HIS A 298 -11.23 -8.28 -33.45
N LEU A 299 -12.29 -8.99 -33.10
CA LEU A 299 -13.08 -9.71 -34.09
C LEU A 299 -13.63 -8.65 -35.04
N PRO A 300 -13.30 -8.70 -36.35
CA PRO A 300 -13.89 -7.76 -37.29
C PRO A 300 -15.41 -7.92 -37.20
N GLY A 301 -16.11 -6.81 -37.03
CA GLY A 301 -17.54 -6.75 -36.88
C GLY A 301 -18.26 -7.57 -37.94
N ARG A 302 -19.18 -8.44 -37.51
CA ARG A 302 -20.24 -8.91 -38.40
C ARG A 302 -21.06 -7.67 -38.80
N CYS A 303 -20.97 -7.29 -40.05
CA CYS A 303 -21.89 -6.40 -40.67
C CYS A 303 -23.32 -6.96 -40.45
N ALA A 304 -24.13 -6.34 -39.63
CA ALA A 304 -25.56 -6.58 -39.65
C ALA A 304 -26.09 -5.95 -40.94
N GLY A 305 -26.51 -6.80 -41.86
CA GLY A 305 -27.23 -6.38 -43.04
C GLY A 305 -28.63 -5.82 -42.64
N PRO A 306 -29.21 -4.95 -43.47
CA PRO A 306 -30.49 -4.32 -43.15
C PRO A 306 -31.64 -5.30 -43.43
N ALA A 307 -32.60 -5.33 -42.53
CA ALA A 307 -34.00 -5.66 -42.79
C ALA A 307 -34.91 -4.90 -41.82
#